data_8e9a67944b63436731911765425d2624
#
_entry.id   8e9a67944b63436731911765425d2624
#
_cell.length_a   1.000
_cell.length_b   1.000
_cell.length_c   1.000
_cell.angle_alpha   90.00
_cell.angle_beta   90.00
_cell.angle_gamma   90.00
#
_symmetry.space_group_name_H-M   'P 1'
#
loop_
_entity.id
_entity.type
_entity.pdbx_description
1 polymer ?
#
loop_
_entity_poly.entity_id
_entity_poly.type
_entity_poly.pdbx_seq_one_letter_code
_entity_poly.pdbx_strand_id
1 'polypeptide(L)'
;MAKVLIVDDSKTSRRILRNILEECGHEVIAEADNGDDGYIKYREVKPEVVTMDITMPKMDGIECLKVIRHFDANAKVVMVTAAGQKEKMLEAVKNGASEFITKPFEKGDIEKALKKVTEE
;
A
#
# COMPACT_ATOMS: atom_id res chain seq x y z
N MET A 1 14.50 7.83 -0.34
CA MET A 1 13.33 8.35 -1.07
C MET A 1 12.78 7.28 -2.00
N ALA A 2 11.47 7.05 -1.96
CA ALA A 2 10.83 6.05 -2.80
C ALA A 2 9.69 6.66 -3.59
N LYS A 3 9.39 6.07 -4.75
CA LYS A 3 8.23 6.44 -5.56
C LYS A 3 7.07 5.54 -5.14
N VAL A 4 5.99 6.13 -4.67
CA VAL A 4 4.91 5.41 -4.01
C VAL A 4 3.59 5.54 -4.77
N LEU A 5 2.88 4.43 -4.90
CA LEU A 5 1.49 4.39 -5.35
C LEU A 5 0.62 4.17 -4.11
N ILE A 6 -0.38 5.01 -3.90
CA ILE A 6 -1.34 4.86 -2.81
C ILE A 6 -2.64 4.29 -3.36
N VAL A 7 -3.09 3.16 -2.78
CA VAL A 7 -4.37 2.55 -3.14
C VAL A 7 -5.26 2.49 -1.90
N ASP A 8 -6.30 3.32 -1.87
CA ASP A 8 -7.20 3.45 -0.73
C ASP A 8 -8.48 4.13 -1.24
N ASP A 9 -9.65 3.61 -0.87
CA ASP A 9 -10.92 4.15 -1.34
C ASP A 9 -11.33 5.45 -0.63
N SER A 10 -10.66 5.81 0.45
CA SER A 10 -10.95 7.03 1.21
C SER A 10 -10.07 8.17 0.73
N LYS A 11 -10.70 9.20 0.17
CA LYS A 11 -9.97 10.40 -0.27
C LYS A 11 -9.24 11.07 0.89
N THR A 12 -9.88 11.11 2.07
CA THR A 12 -9.26 11.69 3.26
C THR A 12 -8.02 10.90 3.69
N SER A 13 -8.13 9.57 3.70
CA SER A 13 -6.98 8.72 4.05
C SER A 13 -5.84 8.90 3.05
N ARG A 14 -6.16 8.97 1.75
CA ARG A 14 -5.12 9.18 0.75
C ARG A 14 -4.40 10.51 0.95
N ARG A 15 -5.14 11.56 1.28
CA ARG A 15 -4.55 12.89 1.53
C ARG A 15 -3.63 12.86 2.74
N ILE A 16 -4.07 12.27 3.85
CA ILE A 16 -3.28 12.17 5.06
C ILE A 16 -1.99 11.39 4.80
N LEU A 17 -2.12 10.26 4.13
CA LEU A 17 -0.98 9.40 3.84
C LEU A 17 -0.01 10.08 2.87
N ARG A 18 -0.52 10.76 1.84
CA ARG A 18 0.31 11.52 0.91
C ARG A 18 1.14 12.56 1.64
N ASN A 19 0.49 13.33 2.53
CA ASN A 19 1.19 14.38 3.27
C ASN A 19 2.31 13.80 4.13
N ILE A 20 2.04 12.69 4.81
CA ILE A 20 3.05 12.03 5.66
C ILE A 20 4.20 11.51 4.80
N LEU A 21 3.90 10.85 3.69
CA LEU A 21 4.93 10.31 2.79
C LEU A 21 5.82 11.43 2.24
N GLU A 22 5.22 12.53 1.84
CA GLU A 22 5.97 13.67 1.32
C GLU A 22 6.85 14.31 2.40
N GLU A 23 6.34 14.41 3.62
CA GLU A 23 7.13 14.89 4.75
C GLU A 23 8.34 13.99 5.03
N CYS A 24 8.20 12.70 4.77
CA CYS A 24 9.27 11.73 4.95
C CYS A 24 10.23 11.69 3.76
N GLY A 25 10.02 12.53 2.76
CA GLY A 25 10.91 12.61 1.60
C GLY A 25 10.59 11.65 0.47
N HIS A 26 9.43 10.98 0.52
CA HIS A 26 9.00 10.10 -0.57
C HIS A 26 8.16 10.87 -1.59
N GLU A 27 8.08 10.32 -2.79
CA GLU A 27 7.29 10.93 -3.87
C GLU A 27 6.07 10.07 -4.15
N VAL A 28 4.86 10.63 -4.03
CA VAL A 28 3.63 9.92 -4.39
C VAL A 28 3.38 10.17 -5.88
N ILE A 29 3.54 9.13 -6.69
CA ILE A 29 3.47 9.26 -8.14
C ILE A 29 2.10 8.92 -8.71
N ALA A 30 1.23 8.28 -7.94
CA ALA A 30 -0.13 7.98 -8.37
C ALA A 30 -0.99 7.60 -7.18
N GLU A 31 -2.30 7.69 -7.35
CA GLU A 31 -3.30 7.25 -6.37
C GLU A 31 -4.39 6.49 -7.08
N ALA A 32 -4.97 5.50 -6.40
CA ALA A 32 -6.11 4.75 -6.89
C ALA A 32 -7.11 4.56 -5.77
N ASP A 33 -8.39 4.47 -6.10
CA ASP A 33 -9.45 4.34 -5.11
C ASP A 33 -10.09 2.96 -5.07
N ASN A 34 -9.54 2.02 -5.80
CA ASN A 34 -10.00 0.62 -5.78
C ASN A 34 -8.89 -0.28 -6.32
N GLY A 35 -9.06 -1.60 -6.13
CA GLY A 35 -8.03 -2.55 -6.51
C GLY A 35 -7.81 -2.67 -8.01
N ASP A 36 -8.89 -2.57 -8.82
CA ASP A 36 -8.74 -2.64 -10.27
C ASP A 36 -7.86 -1.52 -10.79
N ASP A 37 -8.16 -0.29 -10.37
CA ASP A 37 -7.37 0.87 -10.79
C ASP A 37 -5.97 0.82 -10.19
N GLY A 38 -5.84 0.30 -8.97
CA GLY A 38 -4.53 0.11 -8.34
C GLY A 38 -3.63 -0.78 -9.16
N TYR A 39 -4.16 -1.89 -9.66
CA TYR A 39 -3.39 -2.80 -10.49
C TYR A 39 -3.01 -2.16 -11.82
N ILE A 40 -3.97 -1.46 -12.46
CA ILE A 40 -3.70 -0.77 -13.72
C ILE A 40 -2.59 0.26 -13.54
N LYS A 41 -2.67 1.07 -12.49
CA LYS A 41 -1.66 2.10 -12.23
C LYS A 41 -0.31 1.49 -11.87
N TYR A 42 -0.30 0.39 -11.13
CA TYR A 42 0.96 -0.30 -10.83
C TYR A 42 1.71 -0.65 -12.11
N ARG A 43 1.02 -1.19 -13.09
CA ARG A 43 1.66 -1.55 -14.35
C ARG A 43 2.13 -0.33 -15.14
N GLU A 44 1.36 0.76 -15.06
CA GLU A 44 1.68 2.00 -15.80
C GLU A 44 2.87 2.74 -15.22
N VAL A 45 2.86 2.95 -13.89
CA VAL A 45 3.87 3.82 -13.27
C VAL A 45 5.02 3.06 -12.63
N LYS A 46 4.88 1.78 -12.40
CA LYS A 46 5.91 0.91 -11.79
C LYS A 46 6.52 1.55 -10.55
N PRO A 47 5.73 1.74 -9.49
CA PRO A 47 6.23 2.37 -8.26
C PRO A 47 7.22 1.46 -7.55
N GLU A 48 8.03 2.05 -6.69
CA GLU A 48 8.94 1.27 -5.86
C GLU A 48 8.21 0.62 -4.69
N VAL A 49 7.16 1.29 -4.17
CA VAL A 49 6.36 0.79 -3.05
C VAL A 49 4.89 1.10 -3.32
N VAL A 50 4.01 0.19 -2.93
CA VAL A 50 2.56 0.42 -2.93
C VAL A 50 2.07 0.40 -1.48
N THR A 51 1.27 1.39 -1.10
CA THR A 51 0.48 1.29 0.13
C THR A 51 -0.92 0.86 -0.27
N MET A 52 -1.41 -0.22 0.34
CA MET A 52 -2.63 -0.90 -0.10
C MET A 52 -3.60 -1.05 1.07
N ASP A 53 -4.74 -0.38 1.00
CA ASP A 53 -5.82 -0.60 1.95
C ASP A 53 -6.45 -1.97 1.68
N ILE A 54 -6.89 -2.66 2.73
CA ILE A 54 -7.45 -4.01 2.56
C ILE A 54 -8.89 -3.94 2.06
N THR A 55 -9.74 -3.14 2.69
CA THR A 55 -11.16 -3.10 2.38
C THR A 55 -11.48 -2.00 1.37
N MET A 56 -11.81 -2.40 0.15
CA MET A 56 -12.14 -1.47 -0.93
C MET A 56 -13.24 -2.07 -1.80
N PRO A 57 -14.00 -1.24 -2.53
CA PRO A 57 -15.00 -1.77 -3.47
C PRO A 57 -14.35 -2.41 -4.69
N LYS A 58 -15.11 -3.19 -5.41
CA LYS A 58 -14.69 -3.93 -6.61
C LYS A 58 -13.65 -4.97 -6.25
N MET A 59 -12.37 -4.70 -6.47
CA MET A 59 -11.29 -5.59 -6.09
C MET A 59 -10.70 -5.10 -4.77
N ASP A 60 -10.75 -5.92 -3.70
CA ASP A 60 -10.19 -5.52 -2.41
C ASP A 60 -8.66 -5.59 -2.42
N GLY A 61 -8.04 -5.13 -1.30
CA GLY A 61 -6.59 -5.03 -1.23
C GLY A 61 -5.86 -6.36 -1.28
N ILE A 62 -6.46 -7.42 -0.76
CA ILE A 62 -5.85 -8.77 -0.81
C ILE A 62 -5.83 -9.27 -2.26
N GLU A 63 -6.94 -9.11 -2.97
CA GLU A 63 -7.01 -9.50 -4.38
C GLU A 63 -6.05 -8.69 -5.23
N CYS A 64 -5.97 -7.39 -4.96
CA CYS A 64 -5.04 -6.51 -5.67
C CYS A 64 -3.59 -6.93 -5.40
N LEU A 65 -3.26 -7.24 -4.16
CA LEU A 65 -1.94 -7.75 -3.79
C LEU A 65 -1.60 -9.00 -4.60
N LYS A 66 -2.54 -9.92 -4.71
CA LYS A 66 -2.31 -11.17 -5.46
C LYS A 66 -1.99 -10.89 -6.93
N VAL A 67 -2.76 -10.05 -7.59
CA VAL A 67 -2.53 -9.78 -9.01
C VAL A 67 -1.25 -8.97 -9.24
N ILE A 68 -0.93 -8.04 -8.34
CA ILE A 68 0.32 -7.29 -8.43
C ILE A 68 1.51 -8.22 -8.28
N ARG A 69 1.48 -9.10 -7.28
CA ARG A 69 2.58 -10.05 -7.03
C ARG A 69 2.70 -11.08 -8.15
N HIS A 70 1.60 -11.44 -8.78
CA HIS A 70 1.63 -12.33 -9.95
C HIS A 70 2.31 -11.63 -11.12
N PHE A 71 2.01 -10.34 -11.32
CA PHE A 71 2.62 -9.55 -12.38
C PHE A 71 4.10 -9.27 -12.08
N ASP A 72 4.43 -8.98 -10.82
CA ASP A 72 5.78 -8.62 -10.39
C ASP A 72 6.08 -9.29 -9.05
N ALA A 73 6.84 -10.38 -9.08
CA ALA A 73 7.15 -11.15 -7.87
C ALA A 73 8.01 -10.36 -6.88
N ASN A 74 8.61 -9.25 -7.31
CA ASN A 74 9.43 -8.40 -6.44
C ASN A 74 8.68 -7.17 -5.94
N ALA A 75 7.37 -7.08 -6.19
CA ALA A 75 6.57 -5.92 -5.77
C ALA A 75 6.62 -5.77 -4.26
N LYS A 76 6.81 -4.53 -3.81
CA LYS A 76 6.84 -4.20 -2.38
C LYS A 76 5.51 -3.54 -2.02
N VAL A 77 4.68 -4.25 -1.28
CA VAL A 77 3.34 -3.81 -0.93
C VAL A 77 3.22 -3.72 0.58
N VAL A 78 2.94 -2.52 1.06
CA VAL A 78 2.68 -2.25 2.48
C VAL A 78 1.16 -2.22 2.65
N MET A 79 0.62 -3.18 3.42
CA MET A 79 -0.82 -3.23 3.67
C MET A 79 -1.18 -2.22 4.74
N VAL A 80 -2.29 -1.52 4.54
CA VAL A 80 -2.83 -0.58 5.53
C VAL A 80 -4.19 -1.12 5.96
N THR A 81 -4.36 -1.39 7.24
CA THR A 81 -5.50 -2.14 7.73
C THR A 81 -6.12 -1.50 8.96
N ALA A 82 -7.45 -1.63 9.09
CA ALA A 82 -8.14 -1.23 10.31
C ALA A 82 -7.90 -2.29 11.41
N ALA A 83 -8.04 -1.89 12.65
CA ALA A 83 -7.95 -2.83 13.78
C ALA A 83 -9.01 -3.94 13.62
N GLY A 84 -8.68 -5.15 14.06
CA GLY A 84 -9.60 -6.27 14.03
C GLY A 84 -9.61 -7.08 12.73
N GLN A 85 -8.68 -6.83 11.83
CA GLN A 85 -8.59 -7.57 10.56
C GLN A 85 -7.43 -8.57 10.54
N LYS A 86 -7.22 -9.25 11.66
CA LYS A 86 -6.08 -10.17 11.82
C LYS A 86 -6.05 -11.28 10.78
N GLU A 87 -7.22 -11.87 10.48
CA GLU A 87 -7.27 -12.96 9.49
C GLU A 87 -6.88 -12.48 8.11
N LYS A 88 -7.32 -11.29 7.73
CA LYS A 88 -6.97 -10.69 6.45
C LYS A 88 -5.49 -10.34 6.38
N MET A 89 -4.92 -9.88 7.50
CA MET A 89 -3.48 -9.62 7.58
C MET A 89 -2.68 -10.91 7.36
N LEU A 90 -3.11 -12.02 7.96
CA LEU A 90 -2.45 -13.31 7.76
C LEU A 90 -2.53 -13.75 6.31
N GLU A 91 -3.68 -13.56 5.67
CA GLU A 91 -3.84 -13.88 4.26
C GLU A 91 -2.90 -13.03 3.40
N ALA A 92 -2.77 -11.75 3.72
CA ALA A 92 -1.86 -10.87 3.00
C ALA A 92 -0.41 -11.31 3.14
N VAL A 93 0.01 -11.72 4.35
CA VAL A 93 1.36 -12.24 4.56
C VAL A 93 1.62 -13.44 3.66
N LYS A 94 0.66 -14.37 3.59
CA LYS A 94 0.78 -15.58 2.76
C LYS A 94 0.90 -15.24 1.28
N ASN A 95 0.39 -14.08 0.88
CA ASN A 95 0.43 -13.64 -0.51
C ASN A 95 1.55 -12.63 -0.79
N GLY A 96 2.48 -12.48 0.14
CA GLY A 96 3.70 -11.73 -0.11
C GLY A 96 3.68 -10.26 0.25
N ALA A 97 2.77 -9.84 1.13
CA ALA A 97 2.82 -8.46 1.64
C ALA A 97 4.16 -8.23 2.35
N SER A 98 4.74 -7.05 2.11
CA SER A 98 6.07 -6.74 2.61
C SER A 98 6.06 -6.19 4.03
N GLU A 99 5.00 -5.45 4.39
CA GLU A 99 4.89 -4.83 5.71
C GLU A 99 3.45 -4.43 5.96
N PHE A 100 3.13 -4.02 7.20
CA PHE A 100 1.78 -3.65 7.63
C PHE A 100 1.79 -2.34 8.41
N ILE A 101 0.71 -1.57 8.25
CA ILE A 101 0.44 -0.38 9.04
C ILE A 101 -1.01 -0.48 9.49
N THR A 102 -1.26 -0.26 10.79
CA THR A 102 -2.62 -0.31 11.35
C THR A 102 -3.18 1.11 11.47
N LYS A 103 -4.42 1.31 11.06
CA LYS A 103 -5.12 2.59 11.25
C LYS A 103 -5.67 2.67 12.66
N PRO A 104 -5.63 3.81 13.34
CA PRO A 104 -5.01 5.06 12.87
C PRO A 104 -3.49 4.98 12.96
N PHE A 105 -2.82 5.60 12.00
CA PHE A 105 -1.36 5.58 11.96
C PHE A 105 -0.80 6.97 12.20
N GLU A 106 0.46 7.01 12.62
CA GLU A 106 1.21 8.25 12.80
C GLU A 106 2.41 8.26 11.86
N LYS A 107 3.05 9.41 11.76
CA LYS A 107 4.21 9.58 10.88
C LYS A 107 5.29 8.53 11.14
N GLY A 108 5.57 8.24 12.41
CA GLY A 108 6.58 7.25 12.79
C GLY A 108 6.27 5.85 12.26
N ASP A 109 4.99 5.48 12.21
CA ASP A 109 4.59 4.17 11.70
C ASP A 109 4.88 4.07 10.20
N ILE A 110 4.61 5.14 9.47
CA ILE A 110 4.84 5.20 8.03
C ILE A 110 6.34 5.19 7.74
N GLU A 111 7.10 6.03 8.44
CA GLU A 111 8.57 6.06 8.28
C GLU A 111 9.19 4.70 8.46
N LYS A 112 8.78 4.01 9.53
CA LYS A 112 9.34 2.71 9.89
C LYS A 112 9.03 1.66 8.82
N ALA A 113 7.78 1.62 8.36
CA ALA A 113 7.36 0.65 7.35
C ALA A 113 8.05 0.89 6.01
N LEU A 114 8.11 2.15 5.58
CA LEU A 114 8.77 2.49 4.31
C LEU A 114 10.26 2.20 4.37
N LYS A 115 10.89 2.49 5.50
CA LYS A 115 12.31 2.20 5.68
C LYS A 115 12.59 0.71 5.55
N LYS A 116 11.76 -0.13 6.17
CA LYS A 116 11.93 -1.58 6.11
C LYS A 116 11.84 -2.12 4.69
N VAL A 117 10.90 -1.62 3.88
CA VAL A 117 10.69 -2.17 2.55
C VAL A 117 11.64 -1.59 1.52
N THR A 118 12.26 -0.45 1.79
CA THR A 118 13.19 0.20 0.85
C THR A 118 14.65 -0.08 1.17
N GLU A 119 14.97 -0.53 2.38
CA GLU A 119 16.32 -0.96 2.74
C GLU A 119 16.46 -2.45 2.49
N GLU A 120 17.48 -2.82 1.75
CA GLU A 120 17.80 -4.21 1.47
C GLU A 120 18.99 -4.65 2.30
#